data_8f21aeffbece4ed6ddd8f455957bcb1e
#
_entry.id   8f21aeffbece4ed6ddd8f455957bcb1e
#
_cell.length_a   1.000
_cell.length_b   1.000
_cell.length_c   1.000
_cell.angle_alpha   90.00
_cell.angle_beta   90.00
_cell.angle_gamma   90.00
#
_symmetry.space_group_name_H-M   'P 1'
#
loop_
_entity.id
_entity.type
_entity.pdbx_description
1 polymer ?
#
loop_
_entity_poly.entity_id
_entity_poly.type
_entity_poly.pdbx_seq_one_letter_code
_entity_poly.pdbx_strand_id
1 'polypeptide(L)'
;MASPATVRVGIVLPHSYYGESEWQNAERAIAYADEAAGKGAQLVLYPEGYPGPMTGPLDNPKFPFDPVEELKKKAKQHSMYIIAGNVISSDVPGAYLLTLRLLGPEGTELACYLRQQPDTPPLNAYLYGGKGHLLPGKQRMVVDTDLGKIGLLICSELWCPELPRMLMLRGAEIIVSPVHGRHSQTGLALQDPWHCLARARAAENLCYVLSTQNLYVSDHFDYRKQMSAGAIAAGPERMEGKMSEPGVLITDLNMDRLRYLRTRNFDEENLSVPDDPNWRPIGCRPGQIYERDPSLYKELCEPSPYSLNYEYWRDGGLDSWIGEYDRIYEGDYQRILKKYGGPFRFKER
;
A
#
# COMPACT_ATOMS: atom_id res chain seq x y z
N MET A 1 11.95 19.52 -16.25
CA MET A 1 13.25 18.80 -16.32
C MET A 1 12.98 17.42 -16.90
N ALA A 2 13.92 16.77 -17.57
CA ALA A 2 13.74 15.37 -18.00
C ALA A 2 13.76 14.49 -16.73
N SER A 3 12.79 13.57 -16.62
CA SER A 3 12.77 12.61 -15.50
C SER A 3 14.01 11.71 -15.52
N PRO A 4 14.53 11.29 -14.37
CA PRO A 4 15.78 10.54 -14.29
C PRO A 4 15.69 9.17 -14.99
N ALA A 5 16.83 8.69 -15.48
CA ALA A 5 16.97 7.36 -16.07
C ALA A 5 16.79 6.24 -15.04
N THR A 6 17.18 6.51 -13.81
CA THR A 6 17.10 5.58 -12.67
C THR A 6 16.60 6.31 -11.44
N VAL A 7 15.72 5.66 -10.68
CA VAL A 7 15.21 6.14 -9.40
C VAL A 7 15.59 5.16 -8.31
N ARG A 8 16.35 5.61 -7.32
CA ARG A 8 16.68 4.82 -6.14
C ARG A 8 15.60 4.98 -5.09
N VAL A 9 15.02 3.85 -4.66
CA VAL A 9 13.94 3.83 -3.67
C VAL A 9 14.36 3.14 -2.39
N GLY A 10 13.89 3.66 -1.25
CA GLY A 10 13.97 3.03 0.05
C GLY A 10 12.59 2.56 0.49
N ILE A 11 12.43 1.28 0.72
CA ILE A 11 11.16 0.69 1.16
C ILE A 11 11.34 0.21 2.60
N VAL A 12 10.67 0.87 3.52
CA VAL A 12 10.83 0.63 4.95
C VAL A 12 9.93 -0.53 5.39
N LEU A 13 10.52 -1.55 5.99
CA LEU A 13 9.82 -2.65 6.66
C LEU A 13 10.11 -2.52 8.16
N PRO A 14 9.31 -1.76 8.93
CA PRO A 14 9.64 -1.42 10.29
C PRO A 14 9.12 -2.46 11.28
N HIS A 15 9.79 -2.59 12.42
CA HIS A 15 9.07 -2.96 13.62
C HIS A 15 8.11 -1.84 13.99
N SER A 16 6.83 -2.14 14.06
CA SER A 16 5.77 -1.18 14.34
C SER A 16 5.18 -1.42 15.73
N TYR A 17 4.88 -0.34 16.42
CA TYR A 17 4.19 -0.35 17.70
C TYR A 17 2.73 0.00 17.52
N TYR A 18 1.90 -0.49 18.43
CA TYR A 18 0.46 -0.33 18.39
C TYR A 18 -0.08 0.14 19.75
N GLY A 19 -1.23 0.81 19.75
CA GLY A 19 -1.88 1.27 20.97
C GLY A 19 -1.05 2.31 21.72
N GLU A 20 -0.85 2.11 23.01
CA GLU A 20 -0.18 3.08 23.87
C GLU A 20 1.31 3.36 23.53
N SER A 21 1.94 2.43 22.83
CA SER A 21 3.35 2.54 22.42
C SER A 21 3.51 3.06 21.00
N GLU A 22 2.42 3.36 20.30
CA GLU A 22 2.42 3.75 18.90
C GLU A 22 3.28 5.00 18.61
N TRP A 23 3.39 5.88 19.56
CA TRP A 23 4.22 7.08 19.45
C TRP A 23 5.70 6.80 19.10
N GLN A 24 6.22 5.61 19.46
CA GLN A 24 7.59 5.20 19.12
C GLN A 24 7.80 5.05 17.62
N ASN A 25 6.73 4.83 16.85
CA ASN A 25 6.82 4.78 15.40
C ASN A 25 7.28 6.11 14.80
N ALA A 26 6.91 7.23 15.42
CA ALA A 26 7.29 8.56 14.96
C ALA A 26 8.80 8.78 15.00
N GLU A 27 9.46 8.43 16.10
CA GLU A 27 10.92 8.54 16.22
C GLU A 27 11.64 7.58 15.26
N ARG A 28 11.11 6.35 15.12
CA ARG A 28 11.68 5.35 14.21
C ARG A 28 11.54 5.77 12.75
N ALA A 29 10.43 6.41 12.38
CA ALA A 29 10.23 6.91 11.02
C ALA A 29 11.32 7.93 10.64
N ILE A 30 11.65 8.83 11.57
CA ILE A 30 12.74 9.79 11.37
C ILE A 30 14.07 9.07 11.13
N ALA A 31 14.39 8.08 11.96
CA ALA A 31 15.63 7.31 11.80
C ALA A 31 15.70 6.53 10.48
N TYR A 32 14.59 5.92 10.05
CA TYR A 32 14.51 5.25 8.76
C TYR A 32 14.63 6.22 7.57
N ALA A 33 14.09 7.44 7.69
CA ALA A 33 14.28 8.48 6.67
C ALA A 33 15.75 8.83 6.53
N ASP A 34 16.47 9.06 7.64
CA ASP A 34 17.89 9.36 7.65
C ASP A 34 18.72 8.18 7.10
N GLU A 35 18.36 6.93 7.48
CA GLU A 35 19.01 5.72 6.97
C GLU A 35 18.86 5.60 5.44
N ALA A 36 17.62 5.75 4.94
CA ALA A 36 17.34 5.66 3.51
C ALA A 36 18.09 6.74 2.72
N ALA A 37 18.08 7.97 3.23
CA ALA A 37 18.80 9.10 2.63
C ALA A 37 20.32 8.84 2.61
N GLY A 38 20.89 8.32 3.70
CA GLY A 38 22.30 7.95 3.78
C GLY A 38 22.70 6.87 2.77
N LYS A 39 21.73 6.07 2.29
CA LYS A 39 21.90 5.07 1.22
C LYS A 39 21.54 5.61 -0.17
N GLY A 40 21.24 6.90 -0.27
CA GLY A 40 20.98 7.61 -1.54
C GLY A 40 19.56 7.44 -2.07
N ALA A 41 18.58 7.05 -1.25
CA ALA A 41 17.19 6.96 -1.67
C ALA A 41 16.64 8.34 -2.06
N GLN A 42 15.94 8.40 -3.21
CA GLN A 42 15.24 9.59 -3.70
C GLN A 42 13.75 9.56 -3.36
N LEU A 43 13.21 8.36 -3.09
CA LEU A 43 11.86 8.11 -2.65
C LEU A 43 11.88 7.12 -1.50
N VAL A 44 11.19 7.43 -0.41
CA VAL A 44 11.02 6.52 0.73
C VAL A 44 9.55 6.17 0.90
N LEU A 45 9.25 4.87 1.01
CA LEU A 45 7.90 4.35 1.23
C LEU A 45 7.80 3.72 2.62
N TYR A 46 6.85 4.18 3.41
CA TYR A 46 6.44 3.60 4.69
C TYR A 46 5.18 2.74 4.55
N PRO A 47 4.91 1.85 5.53
CA PRO A 47 3.69 1.05 5.54
C PRO A 47 2.40 1.86 5.65
N GLU A 48 1.28 1.19 5.43
CA GLU A 48 -0.06 1.74 5.65
C GLU A 48 -0.21 2.26 7.08
N GLY A 49 -0.65 3.52 7.20
CA GLY A 49 -0.90 4.17 8.46
C GLY A 49 0.35 4.43 9.33
N TYR A 50 1.54 4.17 8.81
CA TYR A 50 2.79 4.43 9.50
C TYR A 50 3.34 5.81 9.10
N PRO A 51 3.86 6.62 10.04
CA PRO A 51 4.15 6.28 11.44
C PRO A 51 2.97 6.43 12.41
N GLY A 52 1.80 6.76 11.95
CA GLY A 52 0.61 6.93 12.79
C GLY A 52 0.20 8.40 13.00
N PRO A 53 -0.79 8.65 13.87
CA PRO A 53 -1.53 7.66 14.63
C PRO A 53 -2.43 6.77 13.77
N MET A 54 -2.55 5.49 14.17
CA MET A 54 -3.47 4.54 13.56
C MET A 54 -4.64 4.18 14.47
N THR A 55 -4.39 4.17 15.77
CA THR A 55 -5.36 3.75 16.78
C THR A 55 -5.97 4.94 17.49
N GLY A 56 -7.06 5.42 16.99
CA GLY A 56 -7.74 6.57 17.58
C GLY A 56 -7.01 7.88 17.20
N PRO A 57 -7.32 8.42 16.07
CA PRO A 57 -6.50 9.35 15.32
C PRO A 57 -6.17 10.64 16.05
N LEU A 58 -6.96 11.07 16.99
CA LEU A 58 -6.84 12.45 17.43
C LEU A 58 -6.79 12.62 18.93
N ASP A 59 -7.09 11.56 19.64
CA ASP A 59 -7.10 11.55 21.10
C ASP A 59 -5.91 10.80 21.68
N ASN A 60 -4.88 10.53 20.86
CA ASN A 60 -3.65 9.95 21.39
C ASN A 60 -2.73 11.09 21.87
N PRO A 61 -2.87 11.55 23.14
CA PRO A 61 -2.07 12.63 23.67
C PRO A 61 -0.59 12.27 23.82
N LYS A 62 -0.21 11.06 23.42
CA LYS A 62 1.12 10.49 23.63
C LYS A 62 2.06 10.67 22.45
N PHE A 63 1.58 11.15 21.30
CA PHE A 63 2.50 11.55 20.23
C PHE A 63 3.22 12.83 20.65
N PRO A 64 4.56 12.79 20.80
CA PRO A 64 5.33 13.93 21.29
C PRO A 64 5.39 15.08 20.28
N PHE A 65 5.09 14.78 19.02
CA PHE A 65 5.08 15.71 17.90
C PHE A 65 4.22 15.15 16.75
N ASP A 66 3.87 15.98 15.78
CA ASP A 66 3.23 15.53 14.55
C ASP A 66 4.26 14.81 13.66
N PRO A 67 4.13 13.47 13.47
CA PRO A 67 5.12 12.71 12.72
C PRO A 67 5.16 13.09 11.23
N VAL A 68 4.06 13.57 10.67
CA VAL A 68 4.01 14.00 9.26
C VAL A 68 4.80 15.31 9.10
N GLU A 69 4.67 16.24 10.04
CA GLU A 69 5.43 17.49 10.01
C GLU A 69 6.94 17.25 10.17
N GLU A 70 7.35 16.29 11.00
CA GLU A 70 8.76 15.92 11.10
C GLU A 70 9.27 15.24 9.80
N LEU A 71 8.46 14.37 9.18
CA LEU A 71 8.82 13.78 7.89
C LEU A 71 8.90 14.81 6.76
N LYS A 72 8.10 15.88 6.78
CA LYS A 72 8.25 17.02 5.86
C LYS A 72 9.63 17.69 6.02
N LYS A 73 10.09 17.87 7.26
CA LYS A 73 11.44 18.42 7.52
C LYS A 73 12.52 17.48 6.98
N LYS A 74 12.35 16.16 7.17
CA LYS A 74 13.29 15.16 6.62
C LYS A 74 13.29 15.11 5.10
N ALA A 75 12.12 15.20 4.46
CA ALA A 75 12.00 15.30 3.01
C ALA A 75 12.81 16.49 2.47
N LYS A 76 12.67 17.65 3.12
CA LYS A 76 13.43 18.87 2.77
C LYS A 76 14.92 18.73 3.08
N GLN A 77 15.27 18.23 4.27
CA GLN A 77 16.67 18.06 4.70
C GLN A 77 17.46 17.21 3.71
N HIS A 78 16.86 16.17 3.19
CA HIS A 78 17.51 15.19 2.31
C HIS A 78 17.14 15.35 0.83
N SER A 79 16.36 16.36 0.48
CA SER A 79 15.87 16.60 -0.89
C SER A 79 15.26 15.34 -1.52
N MET A 80 14.42 14.61 -0.78
CA MET A 80 13.81 13.35 -1.20
C MET A 80 12.29 13.37 -1.04
N TYR A 81 11.64 12.47 -1.77
CA TYR A 81 10.21 12.22 -1.61
C TYR A 81 9.97 11.22 -0.47
N ILE A 82 8.93 11.45 0.32
CA ILE A 82 8.51 10.52 1.38
C ILE A 82 7.03 10.20 1.21
N ILE A 83 6.69 8.91 1.26
CA ILE A 83 5.32 8.43 1.27
C ILE A 83 5.05 7.77 2.63
N ALA A 84 4.15 8.36 3.40
CA ALA A 84 3.78 7.95 4.75
C ALA A 84 2.28 8.15 4.98
N GLY A 85 1.73 7.59 6.04
CA GLY A 85 0.29 7.70 6.28
C GLY A 85 -0.08 7.76 7.76
N ASN A 86 -1.32 8.12 7.99
CA ASN A 86 -1.96 8.13 9.29
C ASN A 86 -3.48 8.04 9.13
N VAL A 87 -4.17 7.88 10.25
CA VAL A 87 -5.63 8.03 10.32
C VAL A 87 -5.96 9.43 10.81
N ILE A 88 -6.91 10.09 10.16
CA ILE A 88 -7.39 11.41 10.53
C ILE A 88 -8.90 11.38 10.76
N SER A 89 -9.42 12.32 11.54
CA SER A 89 -10.87 12.51 11.67
C SER A 89 -11.48 12.97 10.36
N SER A 90 -12.71 12.53 10.11
CA SER A 90 -13.57 13.10 9.10
C SER A 90 -14.44 14.21 9.69
N ASP A 91 -15.23 14.84 8.84
CA ASP A 91 -16.30 15.77 9.21
C ASP A 91 -17.52 15.05 9.84
N VAL A 92 -17.56 13.72 9.75
CA VAL A 92 -18.61 12.90 10.36
C VAL A 92 -18.14 12.40 11.73
N PRO A 93 -18.85 12.72 12.83
CA PRO A 93 -18.47 12.25 14.15
C PRO A 93 -18.34 10.73 14.23
N GLY A 94 -17.23 10.22 14.79
CA GLY A 94 -16.94 8.81 14.90
C GLY A 94 -16.52 8.13 13.61
N ALA A 95 -16.32 8.89 12.54
CA ALA A 95 -15.80 8.38 11.28
C ALA A 95 -14.42 8.98 10.97
N TYR A 96 -13.59 8.17 10.33
CA TYR A 96 -12.18 8.43 10.10
C TYR A 96 -11.79 8.21 8.64
N LEU A 97 -10.66 8.77 8.26
CA LEU A 97 -10.07 8.65 6.94
C LEU A 97 -8.65 8.10 7.06
N LEU A 98 -8.36 7.04 6.34
CA LEU A 98 -7.01 6.52 6.23
C LEU A 98 -6.29 7.19 5.08
N THR A 99 -5.16 7.82 5.39
CA THR A 99 -4.40 8.64 4.45
C THR A 99 -3.14 7.95 3.97
N LEU A 100 -2.73 8.31 2.76
CA LEU A 100 -1.39 8.12 2.24
C LEU A 100 -0.92 9.45 1.66
N ARG A 101 0.14 10.00 2.22
CA ARG A 101 0.62 11.34 1.90
C ARG A 101 1.93 11.25 1.13
N LEU A 102 2.02 11.97 0.04
CA LEU A 102 3.25 12.18 -0.70
C LEU A 102 3.84 13.53 -0.30
N LEU A 103 4.99 13.49 0.33
CA LEU A 103 5.76 14.68 0.73
C LEU A 103 6.88 14.90 -0.29
N GLY A 104 7.03 16.13 -0.73
CA GLY A 104 8.03 16.51 -1.73
C GLY A 104 9.35 16.97 -1.11
N PRO A 105 10.41 17.10 -1.94
CA PRO A 105 11.74 17.45 -1.51
C PRO A 105 11.86 18.88 -0.95
N GLU A 106 10.85 19.73 -1.17
CA GLU A 106 10.76 21.06 -0.53
C GLU A 106 10.14 21.02 0.87
N GLY A 107 9.75 19.84 1.37
CA GLY A 107 9.08 19.69 2.65
C GLY A 107 7.58 20.00 2.60
N THR A 108 6.99 20.02 1.41
CA THR A 108 5.57 20.28 1.19
C THR A 108 4.81 19.00 0.95
N GLU A 109 3.55 18.95 1.35
CA GLU A 109 2.64 17.88 0.98
C GLU A 109 2.15 18.10 -0.45
N LEU A 110 2.52 17.20 -1.35
CA LEU A 110 2.12 17.25 -2.76
C LEU A 110 0.75 16.59 -2.96
N ALA A 111 0.42 15.59 -2.14
CA ALA A 111 -0.82 14.86 -2.23
C ALA A 111 -1.18 14.19 -0.91
N CYS A 112 -2.49 14.12 -0.63
CA CYS A 112 -3.07 13.32 0.44
C CYS A 112 -4.14 12.41 -0.18
N TYR A 113 -3.79 11.14 -0.39
CA TYR A 113 -4.71 10.12 -0.87
C TYR A 113 -5.51 9.56 0.29
N LEU A 114 -6.81 9.43 0.10
CA LEU A 114 -7.73 8.78 1.03
C LEU A 114 -8.09 7.41 0.49
N ARG A 115 -7.91 6.36 1.28
CA ARG A 115 -8.24 4.99 0.87
C ARG A 115 -9.66 4.90 0.35
N GLN A 116 -9.85 4.39 -0.87
CA GLN A 116 -11.15 4.37 -1.54
C GLN A 116 -11.94 3.08 -1.26
N GLN A 117 -11.23 1.97 -1.13
CA GLN A 117 -11.84 0.69 -0.80
C GLN A 117 -11.31 0.20 0.55
N PRO A 118 -11.86 0.72 1.66
CA PRO A 118 -11.55 0.19 2.97
C PRO A 118 -11.97 -1.28 3.04
N ASP A 119 -11.27 -2.04 3.86
CA ASP A 119 -11.66 -3.42 4.17
C ASP A 119 -13.08 -3.47 4.78
N THR A 120 -13.60 -4.68 4.96
CA THR A 120 -14.91 -4.87 5.57
C THR A 120 -15.05 -4.11 6.89
N PRO A 121 -16.21 -3.57 7.20
CA PRO A 121 -16.44 -2.79 8.42
C PRO A 121 -15.94 -3.44 9.71
N PRO A 122 -16.12 -4.76 9.94
CA PRO A 122 -15.59 -5.42 11.13
C PRO A 122 -14.07 -5.36 11.24
N LEU A 123 -13.39 -5.61 10.13
CA LEU A 123 -11.92 -5.58 10.10
C LEU A 123 -11.42 -4.15 10.33
N ASN A 124 -12.07 -3.16 9.73
CA ASN A 124 -11.74 -1.76 9.95
C ASN A 124 -11.88 -1.38 11.42
N ALA A 125 -13.03 -1.69 12.01
CA ALA A 125 -13.27 -1.39 13.40
C ALA A 125 -12.25 -2.09 14.30
N TYR A 126 -11.90 -3.34 14.01
CA TYR A 126 -10.87 -4.09 14.71
C TYR A 126 -9.49 -3.43 14.64
N LEU A 127 -9.06 -3.09 13.44
CA LEU A 127 -7.75 -2.46 13.20
C LEU A 127 -7.62 -1.10 13.91
N TYR A 128 -8.72 -0.37 14.06
CA TYR A 128 -8.75 0.97 14.64
C TYR A 128 -9.37 1.01 16.05
N GLY A 129 -9.29 -0.09 16.77
CA GLY A 129 -9.68 -0.15 18.18
C GLY A 129 -11.19 -0.12 18.43
N GLY A 130 -12.01 -0.44 17.45
CA GLY A 130 -13.47 -0.55 17.61
C GLY A 130 -14.21 0.76 17.81
N LYS A 131 -13.56 1.91 17.63
CA LYS A 131 -14.11 3.22 17.99
C LYS A 131 -14.64 4.05 16.83
N GLY A 132 -14.58 3.54 15.61
CA GLY A 132 -15.01 4.33 14.47
C GLY A 132 -15.11 3.55 13.17
N HIS A 133 -15.54 4.25 12.12
CA HIS A 133 -15.64 3.73 10.77
C HIS A 133 -14.65 4.42 9.86
N LEU A 134 -13.99 3.66 8.98
CA LEU A 134 -13.25 4.26 7.87
C LEU A 134 -14.21 4.63 6.76
N LEU A 135 -14.20 5.91 6.39
CA LEU A 135 -14.92 6.38 5.22
C LEU A 135 -14.07 6.22 3.96
N PRO A 136 -14.69 5.83 2.84
CA PRO A 136 -13.99 5.74 1.57
C PRO A 136 -13.67 7.14 1.00
N GLY A 137 -12.46 7.29 0.51
CA GLY A 137 -12.09 8.42 -0.35
C GLY A 137 -12.76 8.32 -1.74
N LYS A 138 -12.70 9.41 -2.49
CA LYS A 138 -13.33 9.49 -3.82
C LYS A 138 -12.36 9.87 -4.94
N GLN A 139 -11.10 10.08 -4.62
CA GLN A 139 -10.12 10.60 -5.57
C GLN A 139 -9.12 9.52 -5.97
N ARG A 140 -8.95 9.33 -7.27
CA ARG A 140 -7.84 8.57 -7.84
C ARG A 140 -6.68 9.50 -8.08
N MET A 141 -5.52 9.17 -7.52
CA MET A 141 -4.43 10.11 -7.43
C MET A 141 -3.19 9.58 -8.16
N VAL A 142 -2.80 10.32 -9.20
CA VAL A 142 -1.51 10.21 -9.86
C VAL A 142 -0.85 11.59 -9.76
N VAL A 143 0.35 11.62 -9.22
CA VAL A 143 1.09 12.86 -8.95
C VAL A 143 2.30 12.94 -9.86
N ASP A 144 2.45 14.05 -10.55
CA ASP A 144 3.64 14.37 -11.32
C ASP A 144 4.79 14.74 -10.39
N THR A 145 5.90 14.06 -10.51
CA THR A 145 7.14 14.33 -9.74
C THR A 145 8.35 14.33 -10.65
N ASP A 146 9.47 14.85 -10.17
CA ASP A 146 10.74 14.78 -10.90
C ASP A 146 11.22 13.33 -11.11
N LEU A 147 10.75 12.39 -10.30
CA LEU A 147 11.09 10.97 -10.42
C LEU A 147 10.24 10.23 -11.48
N GLY A 148 9.16 10.85 -11.92
CA GLY A 148 8.12 10.28 -12.77
C GLY A 148 6.74 10.38 -12.12
N LYS A 149 5.72 9.81 -12.76
CA LYS A 149 4.35 9.83 -12.26
C LYS A 149 4.10 8.74 -11.23
N ILE A 150 3.72 9.14 -10.02
CA ILE A 150 3.47 8.24 -8.89
C ILE A 150 1.96 8.07 -8.68
N GLY A 151 1.47 6.84 -8.76
CA GLY A 151 0.09 6.45 -8.44
C GLY A 151 -0.01 5.93 -7.01
N LEU A 152 -1.03 6.38 -6.27
CA LEU A 152 -1.23 6.05 -4.86
C LEU A 152 -2.40 5.08 -4.68
N LEU A 153 -2.14 3.96 -4.00
CA LEU A 153 -3.10 2.98 -3.51
C LEU A 153 -2.74 2.60 -2.08
N ILE A 154 -3.68 2.01 -1.37
CA ILE A 154 -3.46 1.47 -0.02
C ILE A 154 -3.93 0.02 0.05
N CYS A 155 -3.02 -0.88 0.41
CA CYS A 155 -3.27 -2.26 0.86
C CYS A 155 -4.11 -3.08 -0.13
N SER A 156 -5.26 -3.57 0.32
CA SER A 156 -6.14 -4.45 -0.48
C SER A 156 -6.67 -3.81 -1.76
N GLU A 157 -6.51 -2.54 -1.97
CA GLU A 157 -6.79 -1.89 -3.26
C GLU A 157 -5.95 -2.48 -4.40
N LEU A 158 -4.78 -3.03 -4.09
CA LEU A 158 -3.96 -3.75 -5.09
C LEU A 158 -4.62 -5.05 -5.58
N TRP A 159 -5.55 -5.62 -4.82
CA TRP A 159 -6.29 -6.83 -5.22
C TRP A 159 -7.32 -6.54 -6.32
N CYS A 160 -7.76 -5.29 -6.45
CA CYS A 160 -8.68 -4.84 -7.49
C CYS A 160 -7.88 -4.47 -8.75
N PRO A 161 -7.84 -5.31 -9.80
CA PRO A 161 -7.00 -5.08 -10.98
C PRO A 161 -7.33 -3.77 -11.71
N GLU A 162 -8.55 -3.31 -11.57
CA GLU A 162 -9.04 -2.07 -12.18
C GLU A 162 -8.33 -0.83 -11.62
N LEU A 163 -8.02 -0.82 -10.31
CA LEU A 163 -7.42 0.35 -9.68
C LEU A 163 -6.01 0.65 -10.20
N PRO A 164 -5.04 -0.29 -10.20
CA PRO A 164 -3.75 -0.07 -10.85
C PRO A 164 -3.88 0.26 -12.34
N ARG A 165 -4.81 -0.39 -13.06
CA ARG A 165 -5.07 -0.10 -14.47
C ARG A 165 -5.48 1.34 -14.69
N MET A 166 -6.38 1.87 -13.87
CA MET A 166 -6.80 3.26 -13.98
C MET A 166 -5.69 4.26 -13.66
N LEU A 167 -4.79 3.94 -12.72
CA LEU A 167 -3.63 4.79 -12.45
C LEU A 167 -2.65 4.78 -13.64
N MET A 168 -2.40 3.60 -14.23
CA MET A 168 -1.55 3.49 -15.42
C MET A 168 -2.13 4.27 -16.61
N LEU A 169 -3.44 4.19 -16.86
CA LEU A 169 -4.09 4.95 -17.91
C LEU A 169 -4.02 6.48 -17.71
N ARG A 170 -3.73 6.93 -16.49
CA ARG A 170 -3.40 8.31 -16.14
C ARG A 170 -1.91 8.61 -16.21
N GLY A 171 -1.11 7.61 -16.61
CA GLY A 171 0.32 7.73 -16.83
C GLY A 171 1.20 7.33 -15.67
N ALA A 172 0.67 6.75 -14.58
CA ALA A 172 1.50 6.31 -13.46
C ALA A 172 2.62 5.37 -13.92
N GLU A 173 3.84 5.70 -13.57
CA GLU A 173 5.06 4.91 -13.84
C GLU A 173 5.45 4.08 -12.63
N ILE A 174 5.21 4.62 -11.43
CA ILE A 174 5.42 3.96 -10.14
C ILE A 174 4.06 3.94 -9.42
N ILE A 175 3.60 2.78 -9.00
CA ILE A 175 2.40 2.62 -8.17
C ILE A 175 2.86 2.16 -6.80
N VAL A 176 2.43 2.85 -5.75
CA VAL A 176 2.68 2.43 -4.37
C VAL A 176 1.41 1.86 -3.75
N SER A 177 1.55 0.80 -2.98
CA SER A 177 0.45 0.18 -2.24
C SER A 177 0.97 -0.38 -0.91
N PRO A 178 1.23 0.49 0.08
CA PRO A 178 1.63 0.06 1.40
C PRO A 178 0.50 -0.70 2.09
N VAL A 179 0.87 -1.66 2.93
CA VAL A 179 -0.03 -2.64 3.56
C VAL A 179 0.02 -2.48 5.07
N HIS A 180 -1.11 -2.69 5.73
CA HIS A 180 -1.12 -2.73 7.19
C HIS A 180 -0.30 -3.92 7.73
N GLY A 181 -0.39 -5.06 7.08
CA GLY A 181 0.11 -6.33 7.56
C GLY A 181 -0.98 -7.07 8.36
N ARG A 182 -1.01 -8.37 8.21
CA ARG A 182 -1.94 -9.23 8.95
C ARG A 182 -1.16 -10.20 9.80
N HIS A 183 -1.67 -10.42 11.00
CA HIS A 183 -1.28 -11.54 11.80
C HIS A 183 -2.03 -12.80 11.33
N SER A 184 -1.30 -13.89 11.10
CA SER A 184 -1.91 -15.20 10.85
C SER A 184 -1.25 -16.24 11.74
N GLN A 185 -1.99 -16.77 12.68
CA GLN A 185 -1.51 -17.89 13.51
C GLN A 185 -1.45 -19.21 12.74
N THR A 186 -2.24 -19.33 11.68
CA THR A 186 -2.33 -20.58 10.90
C THR A 186 -1.14 -20.79 9.95
N GLY A 187 -0.20 -19.84 9.90
CA GLY A 187 0.94 -19.92 9.01
C GLY A 187 0.57 -19.86 7.53
N LEU A 188 -0.65 -19.47 7.18
CA LEU A 188 -1.05 -19.16 5.81
C LEU A 188 -0.27 -17.92 5.39
N ALA A 189 0.91 -18.19 4.85
CA ALA A 189 1.77 -17.17 4.31
C ALA A 189 1.05 -16.50 3.14
N LEU A 190 0.64 -15.25 3.32
CA LEU A 190 0.10 -14.42 2.24
C LEU A 190 1.23 -13.77 1.42
N GLN A 191 2.47 -14.18 1.63
CA GLN A 191 3.62 -13.66 0.86
C GLN A 191 3.49 -13.95 -0.63
N ASP A 192 3.23 -15.20 -0.99
CA ASP A 192 3.13 -15.58 -2.39
C ASP A 192 2.00 -14.83 -3.11
N PRO A 193 0.77 -14.76 -2.57
CA PRO A 193 -0.27 -13.93 -3.16
C PRO A 193 0.13 -12.46 -3.34
N TRP A 194 0.74 -11.82 -2.33
CA TRP A 194 1.16 -10.43 -2.45
C TRP A 194 2.28 -10.23 -3.48
N HIS A 195 3.26 -11.13 -3.51
CA HIS A 195 4.33 -11.10 -4.52
C HIS A 195 3.78 -11.35 -5.93
N CYS A 196 2.87 -12.31 -6.06
CA CYS A 196 2.18 -12.59 -7.32
C CYS A 196 1.39 -11.37 -7.80
N LEU A 197 0.59 -10.77 -6.93
CA LEU A 197 -0.21 -9.58 -7.26
C LEU A 197 0.68 -8.39 -7.65
N ALA A 198 1.70 -8.07 -6.87
CA ALA A 198 2.61 -6.98 -7.18
C ALA A 198 3.26 -7.16 -8.55
N ARG A 199 3.73 -8.39 -8.85
CA ARG A 199 4.30 -8.74 -10.15
C ARG A 199 3.28 -8.69 -11.28
N ALA A 200 2.08 -9.22 -11.08
CA ALA A 200 1.01 -9.16 -12.06
C ALA A 200 0.65 -7.71 -12.39
N ARG A 201 0.42 -6.88 -11.37
CA ARG A 201 0.09 -5.47 -11.56
C ARG A 201 1.21 -4.69 -12.25
N ALA A 202 2.47 -4.99 -11.91
CA ALA A 202 3.61 -4.37 -12.57
C ALA A 202 3.71 -4.77 -14.05
N ALA A 203 3.56 -6.06 -14.36
CA ALA A 203 3.68 -6.60 -15.69
C ALA A 203 2.53 -6.15 -16.61
N GLU A 204 1.29 -6.34 -16.18
CA GLU A 204 0.10 -6.01 -16.99
C GLU A 204 -0.11 -4.52 -17.22
N ASN A 205 0.49 -3.66 -16.37
CA ASN A 205 0.37 -2.21 -16.46
C ASN A 205 1.67 -1.51 -16.90
N LEU A 206 2.74 -2.27 -17.18
CA LEU A 206 4.02 -1.68 -17.51
C LEU A 206 4.41 -0.55 -16.54
N CYS A 207 4.46 -0.86 -15.25
CA CYS A 207 4.84 0.08 -14.20
C CYS A 207 5.67 -0.62 -13.13
N TYR A 208 6.28 0.14 -12.24
CA TYR A 208 6.79 -0.39 -10.99
C TYR A 208 5.70 -0.42 -9.93
N VAL A 209 5.67 -1.46 -9.11
CA VAL A 209 4.78 -1.57 -7.93
C VAL A 209 5.63 -1.72 -6.69
N LEU A 210 5.48 -0.78 -5.76
CA LEU A 210 6.18 -0.77 -4.47
C LEU A 210 5.18 -1.06 -3.36
N SER A 211 5.54 -1.96 -2.45
CA SER A 211 4.71 -2.30 -1.29
C SER A 211 5.57 -2.58 -0.07
N THR A 212 5.02 -2.35 1.09
CA THR A 212 5.60 -2.70 2.40
C THR A 212 4.53 -2.82 3.45
N GLN A 213 4.85 -3.43 4.59
CA GLN A 213 3.91 -3.68 5.68
C GLN A 213 4.46 -3.28 7.05
N ASN A 214 3.57 -3.18 8.03
CA ASN A 214 3.94 -3.13 9.44
C ASN A 214 4.31 -4.52 9.97
N LEU A 215 5.34 -4.60 10.80
CA LEU A 215 5.68 -5.77 11.61
C LEU A 215 5.47 -5.40 13.08
N TYR A 216 4.33 -5.79 13.63
CA TYR A 216 3.97 -5.40 14.99
C TYR A 216 4.80 -6.10 16.04
N VAL A 217 5.40 -5.31 16.93
CA VAL A 217 6.11 -5.81 18.10
C VAL A 217 5.10 -6.13 19.18
N SER A 218 5.04 -7.40 19.57
CA SER A 218 4.19 -7.87 20.65
C SER A 218 4.78 -9.13 21.26
N ASP A 219 4.67 -9.26 22.56
CA ASP A 219 5.04 -10.49 23.28
C ASP A 219 4.22 -11.71 22.86
N HIS A 220 3.12 -11.47 22.17
CA HIS A 220 2.19 -12.49 21.71
C HIS A 220 2.36 -12.89 20.25
N PHE A 221 3.16 -12.12 19.47
CA PHE A 221 3.25 -12.30 18.02
C PHE A 221 4.69 -12.44 17.56
N ASP A 222 5.01 -13.56 16.94
CA ASP A 222 6.19 -13.67 16.12
C ASP A 222 5.96 -12.87 14.83
N TYR A 223 6.74 -11.81 14.58
CA TYR A 223 6.61 -10.99 13.38
C TYR A 223 6.75 -11.79 12.08
N ARG A 224 7.47 -12.91 12.12
CA ARG A 224 7.63 -13.82 10.97
C ARG A 224 6.31 -14.45 10.56
N LYS A 225 5.39 -14.64 11.50
CA LYS A 225 4.02 -15.11 11.24
C LYS A 225 3.09 -14.00 10.75
N GLN A 226 3.49 -12.75 10.91
CA GLN A 226 2.72 -11.59 10.42
C GLN A 226 3.03 -11.27 8.96
N MET A 227 4.04 -11.92 8.37
CA MET A 227 4.51 -11.58 7.04
C MET A 227 3.45 -11.87 5.98
N SER A 228 2.95 -10.80 5.36
CA SER A 228 2.04 -10.89 4.22
C SER A 228 2.66 -10.37 2.93
N ALA A 229 3.23 -9.18 2.95
CA ALA A 229 3.88 -8.59 1.79
C ALA A 229 5.42 -8.54 1.95
N GLY A 230 5.92 -8.24 3.14
CA GLY A 230 7.30 -7.81 3.31
C GLY A 230 7.52 -6.43 2.69
N ALA A 231 8.75 -6.12 2.30
CA ALA A 231 9.06 -4.99 1.44
C ALA A 231 9.30 -5.50 0.02
N ILE A 232 8.62 -4.92 -0.96
CA ILE A 232 8.57 -5.37 -2.35
C ILE A 232 8.79 -4.21 -3.30
N ALA A 233 9.67 -4.41 -4.29
CA ALA A 233 9.74 -3.62 -5.51
C ALA A 233 9.57 -4.56 -6.71
N ALA A 234 8.42 -4.52 -7.34
CA ALA A 234 8.11 -5.33 -8.51
C ALA A 234 8.19 -4.46 -9.77
N GLY A 235 8.95 -4.90 -10.74
CA GLY A 235 9.04 -4.27 -12.05
C GLY A 235 8.24 -5.01 -13.12
N PRO A 236 8.09 -4.46 -14.32
CA PRO A 236 7.31 -5.07 -15.40
C PRO A 236 7.92 -6.39 -15.89
N GLU A 237 9.22 -6.56 -15.80
CA GLU A 237 9.94 -7.75 -16.30
C GLU A 237 10.34 -8.71 -15.17
N ARG A 238 10.64 -8.19 -13.97
CA ARG A 238 11.14 -8.98 -12.84
C ARG A 238 10.82 -8.35 -11.50
N MET A 239 11.12 -9.08 -10.44
CA MET A 239 11.18 -8.52 -9.09
C MET A 239 12.51 -7.75 -8.95
N GLU A 240 12.46 -6.46 -8.67
CA GLU A 240 13.65 -5.62 -8.51
C GLU A 240 14.23 -5.72 -7.09
N GLY A 241 13.39 -6.00 -6.12
CA GLY A 241 13.81 -6.20 -4.73
C GLY A 241 12.71 -6.80 -3.88
N LYS A 242 13.12 -7.57 -2.87
CA LYS A 242 12.23 -8.06 -1.81
C LYS A 242 13.02 -8.21 -0.51
N MET A 243 12.37 -7.96 0.61
CA MET A 243 12.94 -8.12 1.95
C MET A 243 11.89 -8.60 2.93
N SER A 244 12.25 -9.52 3.80
CA SER A 244 11.38 -10.10 4.83
C SER A 244 11.86 -9.82 6.25
N GLU A 245 13.03 -9.22 6.42
CA GLU A 245 13.57 -8.81 7.71
C GLU A 245 13.37 -7.30 7.90
N PRO A 246 13.18 -6.84 9.15
CA PRO A 246 13.03 -5.41 9.43
C PRO A 246 14.22 -4.59 8.93
N GLY A 247 13.96 -3.44 8.37
CA GLY A 247 14.98 -2.54 7.85
C GLY A 247 14.52 -1.70 6.68
N VAL A 248 15.46 -1.26 5.86
CA VAL A 248 15.22 -0.48 4.64
C VAL A 248 15.75 -1.23 3.43
N LEU A 249 14.85 -1.72 2.59
CA LEU A 249 15.17 -2.27 1.28
C LEU A 249 15.55 -1.12 0.35
N ILE A 250 16.76 -1.14 -0.18
CA ILE A 250 17.22 -0.20 -1.20
C ILE A 250 17.28 -0.91 -2.54
N THR A 251 16.69 -0.31 -3.56
CA THR A 251 16.76 -0.82 -4.93
C THR A 251 16.63 0.30 -5.95
N ASP A 252 17.11 0.04 -7.16
CA ASP A 252 17.08 0.99 -8.27
C ASP A 252 16.02 0.59 -9.29
N LEU A 253 15.15 1.54 -9.65
CA LEU A 253 14.13 1.39 -10.68
C LEU A 253 14.69 1.95 -11.99
N ASN A 254 14.80 1.13 -13.03
CA ASN A 254 15.26 1.57 -14.35
C ASN A 254 14.12 2.22 -15.13
N MET A 255 13.98 3.53 -15.00
CA MET A 255 12.90 4.30 -15.62
C MET A 255 13.03 4.38 -17.14
N ASP A 256 14.25 4.41 -17.67
CA ASP A 256 14.46 4.39 -19.13
C ASP A 256 14.00 3.06 -19.73
N ARG A 257 14.31 1.93 -19.05
CA ARG A 257 13.80 0.63 -19.50
C ARG A 257 12.28 0.56 -19.47
N LEU A 258 11.66 1.10 -18.43
CA LEU A 258 10.20 1.18 -18.32
C LEU A 258 9.59 1.97 -19.49
N ARG A 259 10.15 3.16 -19.76
CA ARG A 259 9.67 4.03 -20.84
C ARG A 259 9.89 3.40 -22.22
N TYR A 260 11.02 2.73 -22.41
CA TYR A 260 11.27 1.94 -23.60
C TYR A 260 10.20 0.86 -23.80
N LEU A 261 9.88 0.08 -22.76
CA LEU A 261 8.84 -0.95 -22.82
C LEU A 261 7.47 -0.39 -23.18
N ARG A 262 7.15 0.84 -22.75
CA ARG A 262 5.88 1.51 -23.03
C ARG A 262 5.78 2.06 -24.46
N THR A 263 6.89 2.37 -25.06
CA THR A 263 6.92 3.10 -26.35
C THR A 263 7.38 2.26 -27.53
N ARG A 264 7.93 1.05 -27.28
CA ARG A 264 8.45 0.21 -28.35
C ARG A 264 7.34 -0.32 -29.25
N ASN A 265 7.65 -0.47 -30.51
CA ASN A 265 6.81 -1.20 -31.45
C ASN A 265 7.08 -2.70 -31.31
N PHE A 266 6.06 -3.46 -30.94
CA PHE A 266 6.16 -4.89 -30.76
C PHE A 266 6.56 -5.63 -32.05
N ASP A 267 6.14 -5.13 -33.21
CA ASP A 267 6.44 -5.74 -34.51
C ASP A 267 7.91 -5.59 -34.90
N GLU A 268 8.57 -4.50 -34.52
CA GLU A 268 10.00 -4.30 -34.77
C GLU A 268 10.87 -5.31 -34.01
N GLU A 269 10.53 -5.69 -32.80
CA GLU A 269 11.23 -6.73 -32.05
C GLU A 269 11.02 -8.13 -32.61
N ASN A 270 9.82 -8.43 -33.10
CA ASN A 270 9.53 -9.71 -33.72
C ASN A 270 10.25 -9.90 -35.06
N LEU A 271 10.56 -8.83 -35.75
CA LEU A 271 11.25 -8.87 -37.04
C LEU A 271 12.80 -8.90 -36.89
N SER A 272 13.33 -8.49 -35.74
CA SER A 272 14.78 -8.27 -35.60
C SER A 272 15.56 -9.50 -35.16
N VAL A 273 14.94 -10.56 -34.63
CA VAL A 273 15.67 -11.75 -34.12
C VAL A 273 14.93 -13.09 -34.39
N PRO A 274 14.57 -13.37 -35.67
CA PRO A 274 13.82 -14.61 -35.98
C PRO A 274 14.62 -15.89 -35.76
N ASP A 275 15.94 -15.80 -35.73
CA ASP A 275 16.84 -16.96 -35.67
C ASP A 275 17.54 -17.14 -34.30
N ASP A 276 17.23 -16.33 -33.28
CA ASP A 276 17.80 -16.51 -31.95
C ASP A 276 17.06 -17.63 -31.19
N PRO A 277 17.71 -18.79 -30.92
CA PRO A 277 17.09 -19.90 -30.18
C PRO A 277 16.76 -19.54 -28.73
N ASN A 278 17.32 -18.45 -28.20
CA ASN A 278 17.04 -17.91 -26.87
C ASN A 278 15.95 -16.83 -26.88
N TRP A 279 15.50 -16.42 -28.07
CA TRP A 279 14.46 -15.42 -28.20
C TRP A 279 13.20 -15.85 -27.45
N ARG A 280 12.74 -14.99 -26.61
CA ARG A 280 11.47 -15.17 -25.90
C ARG A 280 10.61 -13.95 -26.15
N PRO A 281 9.33 -14.10 -26.52
CA PRO A 281 8.43 -12.98 -26.58
C PRO A 281 8.40 -12.34 -25.20
N ILE A 282 8.64 -11.03 -25.16
CA ILE A 282 8.54 -10.30 -23.92
C ILE A 282 7.07 -10.35 -23.50
N GLY A 283 6.82 -10.79 -22.25
CA GLY A 283 5.47 -10.95 -21.71
C GLY A 283 4.65 -9.67 -21.62
N CYS A 284 5.31 -8.51 -21.74
CA CYS A 284 4.67 -7.20 -21.65
C CYS A 284 4.42 -6.67 -23.07
N ARG A 285 3.13 -6.55 -23.43
CA ARG A 285 2.70 -6.07 -24.75
C ARG A 285 1.99 -4.73 -24.63
N PRO A 286 2.67 -3.60 -24.90
CA PRO A 286 2.03 -2.28 -24.80
C PRO A 286 0.81 -2.15 -25.70
N GLY A 287 0.80 -2.76 -26.90
CA GLY A 287 -0.35 -2.78 -27.80
C GLY A 287 -1.62 -3.31 -27.14
N GLN A 288 -1.53 -4.40 -26.38
CA GLN A 288 -2.69 -4.96 -25.65
C GLN A 288 -3.26 -4.02 -24.60
N ILE A 289 -2.48 -3.04 -24.12
CA ILE A 289 -2.95 -2.02 -23.19
C ILE A 289 -3.65 -0.90 -23.96
N TYR A 290 -3.06 -0.42 -25.06
CA TYR A 290 -3.51 0.75 -25.80
C TYR A 290 -4.62 0.42 -26.79
N GLU A 291 -4.67 -0.80 -27.29
CA GLU A 291 -5.69 -1.29 -28.24
C GLU A 291 -6.92 -1.90 -27.54
N ARG A 292 -7.01 -1.81 -26.22
CA ARG A 292 -8.16 -2.29 -25.48
C ARG A 292 -9.44 -1.57 -25.93
N ASP A 293 -10.50 -2.34 -26.12
CA ASP A 293 -11.82 -1.80 -26.41
C ASP A 293 -12.62 -1.61 -25.09
N PRO A 294 -12.82 -0.36 -24.62
CA PRO A 294 -13.55 -0.11 -23.39
C PRO A 294 -15.00 -0.60 -23.42
N SER A 295 -15.59 -0.77 -24.60
CA SER A 295 -16.97 -1.24 -24.74
C SER A 295 -17.18 -2.67 -24.23
N LEU A 296 -16.10 -3.47 -24.22
CA LEU A 296 -16.11 -4.85 -23.69
C LEU A 296 -16.12 -4.92 -22.18
N TYR A 297 -15.93 -3.79 -21.48
CA TYR A 297 -15.79 -3.75 -20.02
C TYR A 297 -16.96 -3.06 -19.31
N LYS A 298 -18.11 -2.94 -19.97
CA LYS A 298 -19.30 -2.27 -19.39
C LYS A 298 -19.77 -2.92 -18.11
N GLU A 299 -19.67 -4.24 -18.02
CA GLU A 299 -20.06 -5.02 -16.83
C GLU A 299 -19.30 -4.63 -15.57
N LEU A 300 -18.08 -4.11 -15.71
CA LEU A 300 -17.32 -3.60 -14.58
C LEU A 300 -17.92 -2.32 -13.96
N CYS A 301 -18.81 -1.65 -14.66
CA CYS A 301 -19.49 -0.44 -14.21
C CYS A 301 -20.88 -0.73 -13.64
N GLU A 302 -21.35 -1.96 -13.72
CA GLU A 302 -22.67 -2.38 -13.27
C GLU A 302 -22.57 -3.18 -11.95
N PRO A 303 -23.58 -3.07 -11.08
CA PRO A 303 -23.63 -3.91 -9.89
C PRO A 303 -23.64 -5.39 -10.30
N SER A 304 -22.65 -6.16 -9.86
CA SER A 304 -22.63 -7.60 -10.08
C SER A 304 -23.59 -8.30 -9.13
N PRO A 305 -24.38 -9.30 -9.59
CA PRO A 305 -25.16 -10.15 -8.70
C PRO A 305 -24.28 -10.87 -7.66
N TYR A 306 -23.01 -11.05 -7.92
CA TYR A 306 -22.04 -11.62 -6.97
C TYR A 306 -21.53 -10.59 -5.94
N SER A 307 -21.75 -9.30 -6.13
CA SER A 307 -21.49 -8.27 -5.12
C SER A 307 -22.55 -8.27 -4.01
N LEU A 308 -23.60 -9.07 -4.14
CA LEU A 308 -24.63 -9.29 -3.14
C LEU A 308 -24.13 -9.93 -1.84
N ASN A 309 -22.90 -10.42 -1.81
CA ASN A 309 -22.23 -10.74 -0.55
C ASN A 309 -22.19 -9.56 0.44
N TYR A 310 -22.32 -8.33 -0.04
CA TYR A 310 -22.54 -7.18 0.83
C TYR A 310 -23.88 -7.21 1.56
N GLU A 311 -24.92 -7.82 0.99
CA GLU A 311 -26.19 -8.01 1.68
C GLU A 311 -26.06 -8.98 2.85
N TYR A 312 -25.25 -10.02 2.70
CA TYR A 312 -24.91 -10.93 3.78
C TYR A 312 -24.31 -10.20 4.99
N TRP A 313 -23.43 -9.25 4.74
CA TRP A 313 -22.81 -8.44 5.80
C TRP A 313 -23.80 -7.43 6.40
N ARG A 314 -24.68 -6.86 5.57
CA ARG A 314 -25.69 -5.90 5.99
C ARG A 314 -26.77 -6.53 6.86
N ASP A 315 -27.17 -7.74 6.56
CA ASP A 315 -28.37 -8.40 7.12
C ASP A 315 -28.05 -9.37 8.28
N GLY A 316 -27.04 -9.05 9.09
CA GLY A 316 -26.71 -9.81 10.31
C GLY A 316 -25.55 -10.79 10.17
N GLY A 317 -24.95 -10.90 9.00
CA GLY A 317 -23.73 -11.68 8.78
C GLY A 317 -22.51 -11.18 9.57
N LEU A 318 -22.61 -9.98 10.11
CA LEU A 318 -21.55 -9.37 10.92
C LEU A 318 -21.21 -10.20 12.16
N ASP A 319 -22.21 -10.58 12.95
CA ASP A 319 -21.98 -11.37 14.17
C ASP A 319 -21.47 -12.77 13.85
N SER A 320 -22.00 -13.37 12.77
CA SER A 320 -21.51 -14.65 12.26
C SER A 320 -20.05 -14.56 11.80
N TRP A 321 -19.69 -13.50 11.09
CA TRP A 321 -18.33 -13.28 10.62
C TRP A 321 -17.36 -13.00 11.75
N ILE A 322 -17.77 -12.23 12.77
CA ILE A 322 -16.94 -11.99 13.96
C ILE A 322 -16.65 -13.31 14.67
N GLY A 323 -17.66 -14.17 14.84
CA GLY A 323 -17.49 -15.49 15.43
C GLY A 323 -16.57 -16.40 14.60
N GLU A 324 -16.65 -16.34 13.29
CA GLU A 324 -15.76 -17.08 12.40
C GLU A 324 -14.33 -16.54 12.44
N TYR A 325 -14.17 -15.22 12.49
CA TYR A 325 -12.89 -14.57 12.62
C TYR A 325 -12.22 -14.94 13.96
N ASP A 326 -12.98 -14.93 15.06
CA ASP A 326 -12.48 -15.35 16.37
C ASP A 326 -12.05 -16.82 16.38
N ARG A 327 -12.80 -17.70 15.73
CA ARG A 327 -12.46 -19.10 15.53
C ARG A 327 -11.20 -19.30 14.72
N ILE A 328 -11.02 -18.53 13.62
CA ILE A 328 -9.85 -18.62 12.73
C ILE A 328 -8.59 -18.16 13.46
N TYR A 329 -8.70 -17.13 14.26
CA TYR A 329 -7.57 -16.53 14.97
C TYR A 329 -7.40 -17.02 16.42
N GLU A 330 -8.07 -18.13 16.78
CA GLU A 330 -7.91 -18.82 18.07
C GLU A 330 -8.07 -17.90 19.29
N GLY A 331 -9.05 -17.02 19.27
CA GLY A 331 -9.31 -16.07 20.36
C GLY A 331 -8.34 -14.91 20.45
N ASP A 332 -7.41 -14.74 19.49
CA ASP A 332 -6.51 -13.58 19.47
C ASP A 332 -7.30 -12.27 19.35
N TYR A 333 -8.39 -12.32 18.65
CA TYR A 333 -9.32 -11.21 18.53
C TYR A 333 -9.78 -10.72 19.92
N GLN A 334 -10.27 -11.62 20.78
CA GLN A 334 -10.70 -11.28 22.14
C GLN A 334 -9.55 -10.76 23.01
N ARG A 335 -8.36 -11.32 22.86
CA ARG A 335 -7.17 -10.85 23.57
C ARG A 335 -6.78 -9.44 23.14
N ILE A 336 -6.82 -9.16 21.86
CA ILE A 336 -6.51 -7.84 21.31
C ILE A 336 -7.56 -6.82 21.74
N LEU A 337 -8.84 -7.17 21.67
CA LEU A 337 -9.92 -6.32 22.17
C LEU A 337 -9.75 -5.99 23.65
N LYS A 338 -9.43 -6.99 24.47
CA LYS A 338 -9.21 -6.81 25.90
C LYS A 338 -8.02 -5.89 26.18
N LYS A 339 -6.96 -6.01 25.37
CA LYS A 339 -5.73 -5.21 25.52
C LYS A 339 -5.87 -3.78 25.00
N TYR A 340 -6.62 -3.58 23.91
CA TYR A 340 -6.61 -2.32 23.16
C TYR A 340 -7.94 -1.57 23.12
N GLY A 341 -9.03 -2.06 23.68
CA GLY A 341 -10.16 -1.17 23.72
C GLY A 341 -11.57 -1.68 23.83
N GLY A 342 -11.83 -2.81 24.39
CA GLY A 342 -13.19 -3.19 24.75
C GLY A 342 -14.02 -3.82 23.63
N PRO A 343 -15.25 -4.20 23.91
CA PRO A 343 -16.04 -5.02 23.00
C PRO A 343 -16.36 -4.28 21.71
N PHE A 344 -16.12 -4.96 20.62
CA PHE A 344 -16.62 -4.59 19.32
C PHE A 344 -18.14 -4.68 19.36
N ARG A 345 -18.77 -3.56 19.44
CA ARG A 345 -20.18 -3.47 19.14
C ARG A 345 -20.36 -2.28 18.22
N PHE A 346 -20.69 -2.57 16.98
CA PHE A 346 -21.40 -1.59 16.20
C PHE A 346 -22.71 -1.33 16.95
N LYS A 347 -22.71 -0.31 17.78
CA LYS A 347 -23.98 0.23 18.25
C LYS A 347 -24.64 0.83 17.04
N GLU A 348 -25.76 0.22 16.71
CA GLU A 348 -26.87 0.63 15.88
C GLU A 348 -26.70 1.97 15.13
N ARG A 349 -26.92 1.86 13.83
CA ARG A 349 -27.11 3.01 12.95
C ARG A 349 -28.29 3.86 13.39
#